data_2227b9a681b4c62a6086df2812d7725b
#
_entry.id   2227b9a681b4c62a6086df2812d7725b
#
_cell.length_a   1.000
_cell.length_b   1.000
_cell.length_c   1.000
_cell.angle_alpha   90.00
_cell.angle_beta   90.00
_cell.angle_gamma   90.00
#
_symmetry.space_group_name_H-M   'P 1'
#
loop_
_entity.id
_entity.type
_entity.pdbx_description
1 polymer ?
#
loop_
_entity_poly.entity_id
_entity_poly.type
_entity_poly.pdbx_seq_one_letter_code
_entity_poly.pdbx_strand_id
1 'polypeptide(L)'
;MTENLNRKTKFIFITGGVVSSLGKGLASASLAAVLQARGFKVRLRKLDPYLNVDPGTMNPCQHGEVFVTDDGTEADLDLGHYERFSGIPATRHDSVTSGKIYQRVLDRERRGDYLGATIQVIPHVTNEIKSFILSDLTDEDFVLCEIGGTVGDIEGQPYLETIRQLAYELGRERTMFVHLTLLPYIPTAGELKTKPTQHSVKQLQEYGIQPDILLCRSQVEIPQNEKRKIAQFCNVREERVIAALDARSIYHVPTAYSREGLDAEVCKY
;
A
#
# COMPACT_ATOMS: atom_id res chain seq x y z
N MET A 1 5.97 5.27 -21.60
CA MET A 1 4.73 5.05 -20.81
C MET A 1 4.36 6.22 -19.89
N THR A 2 5.30 7.00 -19.41
CA THR A 2 5.07 8.13 -18.49
C THR A 2 4.71 9.46 -19.17
N GLU A 3 4.81 9.57 -20.47
CA GLU A 3 4.67 10.86 -21.19
C GLU A 3 3.25 11.46 -21.23
N ASN A 4 2.20 10.65 -21.01
CA ASN A 4 0.80 11.09 -21.01
C ASN A 4 0.16 11.19 -19.62
N LEU A 5 0.91 10.93 -18.56
CA LEU A 5 0.41 11.09 -17.19
C LEU A 5 0.23 12.58 -16.89
N ASN A 6 -0.94 12.93 -16.32
CA ASN A 6 -1.11 14.25 -15.74
C ASN A 6 0.06 14.48 -14.76
N ARG A 7 0.94 15.44 -15.09
CA ARG A 7 2.17 15.73 -14.32
C ARG A 7 1.91 16.08 -12.85
N LYS A 8 0.64 16.25 -12.46
CA LYS A 8 0.23 16.60 -11.10
C LYS A 8 -0.11 15.40 -10.22
N THR A 9 -0.47 14.24 -10.78
CA THR A 9 -0.88 13.07 -9.99
C THR A 9 0.27 12.53 -9.14
N LYS A 10 0.01 12.36 -7.86
CA LYS A 10 0.95 11.80 -6.86
C LYS A 10 0.58 10.38 -6.49
N PHE A 11 1.58 9.55 -6.27
CA PHE A 11 1.41 8.13 -5.93
C PHE A 11 1.83 7.90 -4.48
N ILE A 12 0.96 7.29 -3.70
CA ILE A 12 1.23 6.90 -2.31
C ILE A 12 1.26 5.37 -2.28
N PHE A 13 2.44 4.82 -2.04
CA PHE A 13 2.62 3.38 -1.90
C PHE A 13 2.52 2.98 -0.44
N ILE A 14 1.54 2.12 -0.13
CA ILE A 14 1.26 1.68 1.24
C ILE A 14 1.75 0.24 1.37
N THR A 15 2.75 0.05 2.24
CA THR A 15 3.35 -1.25 2.55
C THR A 15 3.11 -1.61 4.00
N GLY A 16 3.27 -2.86 4.36
CA GLY A 16 3.17 -3.30 5.74
C GLY A 16 4.22 -4.33 6.10
N GLY A 17 4.60 -4.35 7.34
CA GLY A 17 5.58 -5.30 7.86
C GLY A 17 5.17 -5.85 9.23
N VAL A 18 6.04 -6.70 9.77
CA VAL A 18 5.91 -7.40 11.04
C VAL A 18 4.92 -8.58 10.98
N VAL A 19 3.65 -8.33 10.69
CA VAL A 19 2.60 -9.36 10.63
C VAL A 19 1.58 -9.05 9.52
N SER A 20 0.90 -10.08 9.04
CA SER A 20 -0.28 -9.95 8.19
C SER A 20 -1.47 -9.36 8.96
N SER A 21 -2.53 -8.98 8.26
CA SER A 21 -3.77 -8.45 8.87
C SER A 21 -3.57 -7.23 9.77
N LEU A 22 -2.52 -6.45 9.51
CA LEU A 22 -2.22 -5.23 10.29
C LEU A 22 -3.20 -4.08 10.01
N GLY A 23 -4.03 -4.22 8.98
CA GLY A 23 -5.06 -3.25 8.61
C GLY A 23 -4.63 -2.26 7.53
N LYS A 24 -3.78 -2.67 6.58
CA LYS A 24 -3.38 -1.84 5.42
C LYS A 24 -4.58 -1.33 4.63
N GLY A 25 -5.56 -2.22 4.31
CA GLY A 25 -6.76 -1.85 3.56
C GLY A 25 -7.56 -0.75 4.26
N LEU A 26 -7.81 -0.91 5.55
CA LEU A 26 -8.49 0.11 6.35
C LEU A 26 -7.68 1.41 6.43
N ALA A 27 -6.36 1.32 6.57
CA ALA A 27 -5.49 2.49 6.60
C ALA A 27 -5.49 3.24 5.26
N SER A 28 -5.43 2.51 4.14
CA SER A 28 -5.53 3.06 2.79
C SER A 28 -6.86 3.76 2.55
N ALA A 29 -7.97 3.09 2.89
CA ALA A 29 -9.31 3.62 2.78
C ALA A 29 -9.51 4.87 3.67
N SER A 30 -9.00 4.84 4.90
CA SER A 30 -9.07 5.97 5.83
C SER A 30 -8.28 7.18 5.34
N LEU A 31 -7.07 6.95 4.81
CA LEU A 31 -6.27 8.02 4.21
C LEU A 31 -6.98 8.62 2.99
N ALA A 32 -7.56 7.80 2.13
CA ALA A 32 -8.35 8.28 0.99
C ALA A 32 -9.50 9.18 1.45
N ALA A 33 -10.27 8.75 2.44
CA ALA A 33 -11.40 9.52 2.98
C ALA A 33 -10.99 10.90 3.52
N VAL A 34 -9.87 10.99 4.26
CA VAL A 34 -9.41 12.28 4.80
C VAL A 34 -8.82 13.19 3.73
N LEU A 35 -8.21 12.64 2.68
CA LEU A 35 -7.76 13.42 1.52
C LEU A 35 -8.95 13.94 0.71
N GLN A 36 -9.98 13.13 0.50
CA GLN A 36 -11.23 13.57 -0.14
C GLN A 36 -11.94 14.66 0.68
N ALA A 37 -11.96 14.56 2.01
CA ALA A 37 -12.50 15.59 2.88
C ALA A 37 -11.76 16.94 2.75
N ARG A 38 -10.52 16.94 2.26
CA ARG A 38 -9.74 18.14 1.88
C ARG A 38 -9.97 18.60 0.45
N GLY A 39 -10.83 17.92 -0.32
CA GLY A 39 -11.17 18.27 -1.69
C GLY A 39 -10.31 17.63 -2.77
N PHE A 40 -9.43 16.67 -2.44
CA PHE A 40 -8.63 15.97 -3.43
C PHE A 40 -9.39 14.82 -4.09
N LYS A 41 -9.13 14.60 -5.36
CA LYS A 41 -9.57 13.41 -6.09
C LYS A 41 -8.62 12.25 -5.84
N VAL A 42 -9.14 11.15 -5.30
CA VAL A 42 -8.33 10.01 -4.86
C VAL A 42 -8.80 8.74 -5.53
N ARG A 43 -7.86 7.91 -5.97
CA ARG A 43 -8.11 6.54 -6.42
C ARG A 43 -7.32 5.56 -5.56
N LEU A 44 -7.92 4.41 -5.26
CA LEU A 44 -7.31 3.32 -4.49
C LEU A 44 -7.03 2.14 -5.41
N ARG A 45 -5.89 1.47 -5.22
CA ARG A 45 -5.50 0.26 -5.94
C ARG A 45 -4.95 -0.77 -4.99
N LYS A 46 -5.35 -2.01 -5.21
CA LYS A 46 -4.88 -3.19 -4.50
C LYS A 46 -3.95 -4.01 -5.38
N LEU A 47 -2.77 -4.33 -4.87
CA LEU A 47 -1.80 -5.19 -5.54
C LEU A 47 -1.50 -6.39 -4.64
N ASP A 48 -2.04 -7.56 -5.01
CA ASP A 48 -1.94 -8.76 -4.20
C ASP A 48 -0.87 -9.71 -4.72
N PRO A 49 0.10 -10.12 -3.87
CA PRO A 49 1.25 -10.90 -4.31
C PRO A 49 0.97 -12.40 -4.49
N TYR A 50 -0.21 -12.90 -4.18
CA TYR A 50 -0.52 -14.32 -4.38
C TYR A 50 -0.68 -14.68 -5.87
N LEU A 51 -0.43 -15.98 -6.18
CA LEU A 51 -0.44 -16.51 -7.55
C LEU A 51 -1.84 -16.91 -8.05
N ASN A 52 -2.87 -16.85 -7.23
CA ASN A 52 -4.24 -17.04 -7.73
C ASN A 52 -4.57 -15.95 -8.75
N VAL A 53 -5.22 -16.33 -9.85
CA VAL A 53 -5.62 -15.37 -10.90
C VAL A 53 -6.65 -14.38 -10.34
N ASP A 54 -7.56 -14.89 -9.53
CA ASP A 54 -8.53 -14.10 -8.75
C ASP A 54 -8.80 -14.80 -7.40
N PRO A 55 -9.46 -14.14 -6.44
CA PRO A 55 -9.74 -14.72 -5.14
C PRO A 55 -10.94 -15.69 -5.11
N GLY A 56 -11.68 -15.87 -6.21
CA GLY A 56 -12.92 -16.66 -6.25
C GLY A 56 -12.77 -18.11 -5.84
N THR A 57 -11.59 -18.70 -6.03
CA THR A 57 -11.27 -20.08 -5.63
C THR A 57 -10.52 -20.18 -4.32
N MET A 58 -10.22 -19.05 -3.66
CA MET A 58 -9.47 -19.04 -2.41
C MET A 58 -10.35 -19.41 -1.21
N ASN A 59 -9.73 -20.01 -0.20
CA ASN A 59 -10.43 -20.36 1.03
C ASN A 59 -10.76 -19.09 1.85
N PRO A 60 -12.05 -18.78 2.08
CA PRO A 60 -12.44 -17.59 2.83
C PRO A 60 -11.89 -17.52 4.26
N CYS A 61 -11.64 -18.67 4.89
CA CYS A 61 -11.04 -18.73 6.22
C CYS A 61 -9.57 -18.29 6.25
N GLN A 62 -8.88 -18.32 5.11
CA GLN A 62 -7.49 -17.91 4.99
C GLN A 62 -7.33 -16.47 4.48
N HIS A 63 -8.20 -16.04 3.56
CA HIS A 63 -8.04 -14.77 2.83
C HIS A 63 -9.21 -13.80 3.01
N GLY A 64 -10.25 -14.17 3.75
CA GLY A 64 -11.49 -13.41 3.84
C GLY A 64 -12.45 -13.73 2.71
N GLU A 65 -13.59 -13.08 2.72
CA GLU A 65 -14.62 -13.23 1.69
C GLU A 65 -14.22 -12.52 0.40
N VAL A 66 -14.72 -13.03 -0.73
CA VAL A 66 -14.53 -12.41 -2.04
C VAL A 66 -15.45 -11.20 -2.16
N PHE A 67 -14.89 -10.07 -2.55
CA PHE A 67 -15.64 -8.89 -2.96
C PHE A 67 -15.87 -8.93 -4.47
N VAL A 68 -17.10 -8.66 -4.92
CA VAL A 68 -17.42 -8.60 -6.35
C VAL A 68 -17.79 -7.16 -6.68
N THR A 69 -17.05 -6.57 -7.61
CA THR A 69 -17.30 -5.21 -8.10
C THR A 69 -18.53 -5.14 -9.01
N ASP A 70 -19.06 -3.96 -9.25
CA ASP A 70 -20.22 -3.77 -10.15
C ASP A 70 -19.95 -4.24 -11.59
N ASP A 71 -18.70 -4.25 -12.03
CA ASP A 71 -18.29 -4.77 -13.34
C ASP A 71 -18.06 -6.31 -13.35
N GLY A 72 -18.41 -7.01 -12.25
CA GLY A 72 -18.36 -8.45 -12.12
C GLY A 72 -16.96 -9.02 -11.84
N THR A 73 -16.00 -8.18 -11.44
CA THR A 73 -14.64 -8.64 -11.11
C THR A 73 -14.59 -9.15 -9.68
N GLU A 74 -14.09 -10.37 -9.50
CA GLU A 74 -13.78 -10.92 -8.19
C GLU A 74 -12.48 -10.31 -7.67
N ALA A 75 -12.49 -9.80 -6.45
CA ALA A 75 -11.40 -9.08 -5.84
C ALA A 75 -11.31 -9.35 -4.33
N ASP A 76 -10.22 -8.89 -3.73
CA ASP A 76 -10.01 -8.94 -2.29
C ASP A 76 -11.03 -8.08 -1.52
N LEU A 77 -11.37 -8.49 -0.30
CA LEU A 77 -12.32 -7.81 0.58
C LEU A 77 -11.94 -6.34 0.85
N ASP A 78 -10.67 -5.99 0.77
CA ASP A 78 -10.20 -4.62 0.96
C ASP A 78 -10.86 -3.62 -0.01
N LEU A 79 -11.27 -4.06 -1.21
CA LEU A 79 -12.02 -3.20 -2.14
C LEU A 79 -13.36 -2.75 -1.55
N GLY A 80 -14.01 -3.60 -0.75
CA GLY A 80 -15.21 -3.23 -0.01
C GLY A 80 -14.96 -2.12 1.02
N HIS A 81 -13.77 -2.10 1.67
CA HIS A 81 -13.37 -0.99 2.51
C HIS A 81 -13.10 0.27 1.68
N TYR A 82 -12.47 0.13 0.51
CA TYR A 82 -12.21 1.25 -0.39
C TYR A 82 -13.51 1.96 -0.79
N GLU A 83 -14.48 1.21 -1.29
CA GLU A 83 -15.80 1.77 -1.65
C GLU A 83 -16.51 2.42 -0.47
N ARG A 84 -16.52 1.73 0.68
CA ARG A 84 -17.21 2.19 1.88
C ARG A 84 -16.70 3.54 2.38
N PHE A 85 -15.40 3.78 2.32
CA PHE A 85 -14.78 5.00 2.83
C PHE A 85 -14.63 6.10 1.79
N SER A 86 -14.41 5.75 0.52
CA SER A 86 -14.25 6.72 -0.56
C SER A 86 -15.57 7.11 -1.23
N GLY A 87 -16.59 6.24 -1.17
CA GLY A 87 -17.83 6.39 -1.93
C GLY A 87 -17.64 6.22 -3.44
N ILE A 88 -16.49 5.71 -3.90
CA ILE A 88 -16.16 5.49 -5.31
C ILE A 88 -16.25 4.00 -5.59
N PRO A 89 -17.10 3.55 -6.56
CA PRO A 89 -17.15 2.16 -6.96
C PRO A 89 -15.80 1.67 -7.48
N ALA A 90 -15.36 0.52 -6.98
CA ALA A 90 -14.16 -0.14 -7.47
C ALA A 90 -14.46 -0.91 -8.77
N THR A 91 -13.45 -1.07 -9.60
CA THR A 91 -13.53 -1.72 -10.90
C THR A 91 -12.39 -2.73 -11.07
N ARG A 92 -12.39 -3.46 -12.18
CA ARG A 92 -11.28 -4.35 -12.57
C ARG A 92 -9.93 -3.67 -12.67
N HIS A 93 -9.90 -2.36 -12.75
CA HIS A 93 -8.66 -1.56 -12.80
C HIS A 93 -8.12 -1.23 -11.41
N ASP A 94 -8.83 -1.59 -10.35
CA ASP A 94 -8.46 -1.22 -8.98
C ASP A 94 -7.87 -2.38 -8.18
N SER A 95 -7.84 -3.60 -8.76
CA SER A 95 -7.19 -4.76 -8.14
C SER A 95 -6.46 -5.64 -9.15
N VAL A 96 -5.28 -6.11 -8.77
CA VAL A 96 -4.50 -7.07 -9.56
C VAL A 96 -3.76 -8.05 -8.65
N THR A 97 -3.74 -9.33 -9.06
CA THR A 97 -2.97 -10.38 -8.41
C THR A 97 -1.68 -10.66 -9.17
N SER A 98 -0.68 -11.26 -8.53
CA SER A 98 0.49 -11.80 -9.22
C SER A 98 0.08 -12.77 -10.32
N GLY A 99 -0.92 -13.63 -10.07
CA GLY A 99 -1.41 -14.58 -11.07
C GLY A 99 -1.83 -13.89 -12.36
N LYS A 100 -2.65 -12.82 -12.27
CA LYS A 100 -3.04 -12.01 -13.46
C LYS A 100 -1.85 -11.35 -14.15
N ILE A 101 -0.90 -10.81 -13.39
CA ILE A 101 0.31 -10.19 -13.94
C ILE A 101 1.15 -11.20 -14.71
N TYR A 102 1.48 -12.34 -14.08
CA TYR A 102 2.30 -13.38 -14.73
C TYR A 102 1.57 -13.98 -15.94
N GLN A 103 0.27 -14.21 -15.86
CA GLN A 103 -0.51 -14.69 -16.99
C GLN A 103 -0.42 -13.75 -18.18
N ARG A 104 -0.59 -12.45 -17.98
CA ARG A 104 -0.46 -11.44 -19.06
C ARG A 104 0.92 -11.46 -19.70
N VAL A 105 1.98 -11.58 -18.89
CA VAL A 105 3.35 -11.66 -19.40
C VAL A 105 3.56 -12.94 -20.22
N LEU A 106 3.10 -14.09 -19.73
CA LEU A 106 3.23 -15.37 -20.43
C LEU A 106 2.39 -15.41 -21.71
N ASP A 107 1.17 -14.87 -21.69
CA ASP A 107 0.32 -14.78 -22.88
C ASP A 107 0.96 -13.91 -23.98
N ARG A 108 1.61 -12.81 -23.60
CA ARG A 108 2.37 -11.95 -24.52
C ARG A 108 3.59 -12.66 -25.07
N GLU A 109 4.31 -13.42 -24.26
CA GLU A 109 5.43 -14.24 -24.70
C GLU A 109 4.96 -15.26 -25.75
N ARG A 110 3.89 -16.00 -25.47
CA ARG A 110 3.33 -17.01 -26.38
C ARG A 110 2.83 -16.43 -27.71
N ARG A 111 2.35 -15.19 -27.72
CA ARG A 111 1.97 -14.47 -28.95
C ARG A 111 3.19 -13.92 -29.73
N GLY A 112 4.39 -13.93 -29.15
CA GLY A 112 5.59 -13.38 -29.76
C GLY A 112 5.75 -11.86 -29.61
N ASP A 113 5.00 -11.22 -28.72
CA ASP A 113 5.03 -9.77 -28.52
C ASP A 113 6.41 -9.24 -28.09
N TYR A 114 7.26 -10.12 -27.56
CA TYR A 114 8.63 -9.79 -27.13
C TYR A 114 9.73 -10.09 -28.15
N LEU A 115 9.35 -10.47 -29.37
CA LEU A 115 10.27 -10.64 -30.51
C LEU A 115 11.48 -11.55 -30.22
N GLY A 116 11.30 -12.60 -29.42
CA GLY A 116 12.36 -13.58 -29.08
C GLY A 116 13.27 -13.14 -27.92
N ALA A 117 12.95 -12.06 -27.21
CA ALA A 117 13.70 -11.67 -26.02
C ALA A 117 13.55 -12.71 -24.90
N THR A 118 14.59 -12.85 -24.07
CA THR A 118 14.51 -13.64 -22.83
C THR A 118 13.65 -12.90 -21.81
N ILE A 119 12.56 -13.53 -21.37
CA ILE A 119 11.59 -12.92 -20.44
C ILE A 119 12.04 -13.18 -19.00
N GLN A 120 12.12 -12.12 -18.21
CA GLN A 120 12.58 -12.12 -16.81
C GLN A 120 11.62 -11.31 -15.93
N VAL A 121 11.72 -11.46 -14.62
CA VAL A 121 10.93 -10.66 -13.66
C VAL A 121 11.21 -9.18 -13.90
N ILE A 122 12.47 -8.80 -13.99
CA ILE A 122 12.90 -7.46 -14.41
C ILE A 122 13.44 -7.57 -15.84
N PRO A 123 12.91 -6.81 -16.81
CA PRO A 123 11.91 -5.74 -16.66
C PRO A 123 10.46 -6.17 -16.95
N HIS A 124 10.18 -7.42 -17.36
CA HIS A 124 8.89 -7.76 -17.99
C HIS A 124 7.74 -7.78 -16.99
N VAL A 125 7.90 -8.46 -15.85
CA VAL A 125 6.88 -8.50 -14.79
C VAL A 125 6.75 -7.11 -14.14
N THR A 126 7.87 -6.46 -13.83
CA THR A 126 7.83 -5.11 -13.22
C THR A 126 7.18 -4.09 -14.15
N ASN A 127 7.41 -4.17 -15.47
CA ASN A 127 6.75 -3.28 -16.43
C ASN A 127 5.24 -3.54 -16.54
N GLU A 128 4.80 -4.80 -16.42
CA GLU A 128 3.37 -5.11 -16.42
C GLU A 128 2.69 -4.56 -15.16
N ILE A 129 3.34 -4.66 -13.98
CA ILE A 129 2.85 -4.06 -12.74
C ILE A 129 2.81 -2.54 -12.85
N LYS A 130 3.87 -1.89 -13.40
CA LYS A 130 3.86 -0.43 -13.65
C LYS A 130 2.71 -0.03 -14.56
N SER A 131 2.51 -0.79 -15.66
CA SER A 131 1.41 -0.55 -16.60
C SER A 131 0.06 -0.59 -15.90
N PHE A 132 -0.15 -1.53 -14.97
CA PHE A 132 -1.37 -1.59 -14.17
C PHE A 132 -1.49 -0.36 -13.24
N ILE A 133 -0.45 0.00 -12.50
CA ILE A 133 -0.47 1.15 -11.58
C ILE A 133 -0.79 2.44 -12.32
N LEU A 134 -0.31 2.60 -13.55
CA LEU A 134 -0.46 3.81 -14.34
C LEU A 134 -1.67 3.80 -15.29
N SER A 135 -2.41 2.68 -15.37
CA SER A 135 -3.54 2.55 -16.29
C SER A 135 -4.76 3.29 -15.80
N ASP A 136 -5.68 3.64 -16.71
CA ASP A 136 -7.03 4.12 -16.41
C ASP A 136 -7.08 5.27 -15.38
N LEU A 137 -6.09 6.16 -15.45
CA LEU A 137 -6.03 7.40 -14.68
C LEU A 137 -6.60 8.56 -15.51
N THR A 138 -7.37 9.42 -14.87
CA THR A 138 -8.00 10.57 -15.51
C THR A 138 -7.47 11.89 -14.97
N ASP A 139 -7.94 12.31 -13.80
CA ASP A 139 -7.63 13.60 -13.19
C ASP A 139 -7.42 13.49 -11.66
N GLU A 140 -7.04 12.30 -11.18
CA GLU A 140 -6.75 12.06 -9.78
C GLU A 140 -5.57 12.90 -9.30
N ASP A 141 -5.74 13.51 -8.14
CA ASP A 141 -4.64 14.19 -7.42
C ASP A 141 -3.73 13.17 -6.75
N PHE A 142 -4.33 12.11 -6.16
CA PHE A 142 -3.62 11.02 -5.50
C PHE A 142 -4.08 9.64 -5.97
N VAL A 143 -3.12 8.75 -6.19
CA VAL A 143 -3.34 7.31 -6.39
C VAL A 143 -2.69 6.59 -5.23
N LEU A 144 -3.49 5.94 -4.39
CA LEU A 144 -3.05 5.14 -3.26
C LEU A 144 -2.94 3.69 -3.71
N CYS A 145 -1.73 3.15 -3.70
CA CYS A 145 -1.44 1.77 -4.08
C CYS A 145 -1.09 0.96 -2.84
N GLU A 146 -1.98 0.09 -2.42
CA GLU A 146 -1.73 -0.83 -1.32
C GLU A 146 -1.02 -2.08 -1.83
N ILE A 147 0.14 -2.36 -1.27
CA ILE A 147 0.89 -3.59 -1.54
C ILE A 147 0.47 -4.66 -0.53
N GLY A 148 -0.14 -5.73 -1.03
CA GLY A 148 -0.52 -6.89 -0.23
C GLY A 148 0.68 -7.62 0.35
N GLY A 149 0.43 -8.53 1.29
CA GLY A 149 1.47 -9.29 1.98
C GLY A 149 2.27 -8.47 2.99
N THR A 150 3.38 -9.04 3.41
CA THR A 150 4.30 -8.47 4.41
C THR A 150 5.65 -8.20 3.75
N VAL A 151 6.26 -7.04 4.04
CA VAL A 151 7.62 -6.74 3.55
C VAL A 151 8.58 -7.81 4.06
N GLY A 152 9.29 -8.45 3.11
CA GLY A 152 10.16 -9.60 3.35
C GLY A 152 9.63 -10.90 2.76
N ASP A 153 8.34 -10.99 2.45
CA ASP A 153 7.79 -12.14 1.75
C ASP A 153 8.31 -12.20 0.30
N ILE A 154 8.68 -13.39 -0.15
CA ILE A 154 9.26 -13.61 -1.50
C ILE A 154 8.26 -13.16 -2.57
N GLU A 155 6.99 -13.45 -2.38
CA GLU A 155 5.92 -13.14 -3.32
C GLU A 155 5.76 -11.62 -3.54
N GLY A 156 6.08 -10.82 -2.54
CA GLY A 156 5.98 -9.36 -2.59
C GLY A 156 7.12 -8.67 -3.33
N GLN A 157 8.26 -9.36 -3.55
CA GLN A 157 9.48 -8.75 -4.08
C GLN A 157 9.29 -8.05 -5.45
N PRO A 158 8.58 -8.61 -6.44
CA PRO A 158 8.36 -7.93 -7.71
C PRO A 158 7.60 -6.61 -7.57
N TYR A 159 6.68 -6.51 -6.61
CA TYR A 159 5.94 -5.29 -6.33
C TYR A 159 6.82 -4.24 -5.64
N LEU A 160 7.61 -4.63 -4.64
CA LEU A 160 8.56 -3.73 -3.97
C LEU A 160 9.59 -3.18 -4.96
N GLU A 161 10.14 -4.03 -5.82
CA GLU A 161 11.04 -3.61 -6.89
C GLU A 161 10.34 -2.65 -7.87
N THR A 162 9.09 -2.93 -8.23
CA THR A 162 8.31 -2.08 -9.14
C THR A 162 8.08 -0.68 -8.56
N ILE A 163 7.63 -0.57 -7.31
CA ILE A 163 7.35 0.75 -6.70
C ILE A 163 8.64 1.53 -6.45
N ARG A 164 9.76 0.84 -6.17
CA ARG A 164 11.09 1.47 -6.11
C ARG A 164 11.48 2.07 -7.46
N GLN A 165 11.34 1.31 -8.55
CA GLN A 165 11.62 1.80 -9.91
C GLN A 165 10.70 2.95 -10.28
N LEU A 166 9.41 2.84 -9.97
CA LEU A 166 8.42 3.88 -10.28
C LEU A 166 8.73 5.18 -9.55
N ALA A 167 9.16 5.09 -8.29
CA ALA A 167 9.59 6.26 -7.52
C ALA A 167 10.82 6.95 -8.12
N TYR A 168 11.74 6.18 -8.70
CA TYR A 168 12.88 6.72 -9.43
C TYR A 168 12.45 7.41 -10.74
N GLU A 169 11.54 6.79 -11.50
CA GLU A 169 11.07 7.28 -12.80
C GLU A 169 10.17 8.52 -12.68
N LEU A 170 9.28 8.56 -11.68
CA LEU A 170 8.35 9.66 -11.46
C LEU A 170 8.93 10.83 -10.67
N GLY A 171 9.99 10.56 -9.90
CA GLY A 171 10.59 11.52 -8.98
C GLY A 171 9.94 11.51 -7.58
N ARG A 172 10.74 11.93 -6.61
CA ARG A 172 10.32 11.94 -5.20
C ARG A 172 9.19 12.92 -4.91
N GLU A 173 9.06 13.97 -5.69
CA GLU A 173 7.98 14.96 -5.58
C GLU A 173 6.61 14.41 -5.98
N ARG A 174 6.58 13.24 -6.63
CA ARG A 174 5.35 12.57 -7.06
C ARG A 174 5.10 11.23 -6.37
N THR A 175 6.00 10.79 -5.50
CA THR A 175 5.91 9.46 -4.87
C THR A 175 6.19 9.53 -3.39
N MET A 176 5.32 8.90 -2.60
CA MET A 176 5.43 8.80 -1.16
C MET A 176 5.31 7.34 -0.72
N PHE A 177 6.07 6.95 0.30
CA PHE A 177 5.99 5.63 0.92
C PHE A 177 5.44 5.73 2.34
N VAL A 178 4.29 5.10 2.56
CA VAL A 178 3.67 4.94 3.88
C VAL A 178 3.86 3.50 4.31
N HIS A 179 4.48 3.29 5.44
CA HIS A 179 4.75 1.94 5.95
C HIS A 179 4.02 1.68 7.26
N LEU A 180 3.14 0.69 7.25
CA LEU A 180 2.36 0.26 8.41
C LEU A 180 3.15 -0.78 9.20
N THR A 181 3.34 -0.55 10.50
CA THR A 181 4.11 -1.42 11.39
C THR A 181 3.37 -1.70 12.68
N LEU A 182 3.88 -2.63 13.48
CA LEU A 182 3.33 -3.00 14.77
C LEU A 182 4.27 -2.57 15.90
N LEU A 183 3.68 -1.92 16.90
CA LEU A 183 4.29 -1.63 18.22
C LEU A 183 3.58 -2.46 19.28
N PRO A 184 4.05 -3.69 19.54
CA PRO A 184 3.41 -4.52 20.57
C PRO A 184 3.64 -3.95 21.96
N TYR A 185 2.57 -3.91 22.75
CA TYR A 185 2.63 -3.65 24.17
C TYR A 185 2.83 -4.97 24.91
N ILE A 186 3.80 -5.03 25.81
CA ILE A 186 4.07 -6.21 26.65
C ILE A 186 3.54 -5.93 28.06
N PRO A 187 2.36 -6.46 28.43
CA PRO A 187 1.72 -6.13 29.70
C PRO A 187 2.57 -6.46 30.93
N THR A 188 3.31 -7.59 30.88
CA THR A 188 4.20 -8.02 31.98
C THR A 188 5.40 -7.09 32.20
N ALA A 189 5.84 -6.38 31.15
CA ALA A 189 6.92 -5.40 31.22
C ALA A 189 6.43 -3.95 31.34
N GLY A 190 5.14 -3.72 31.10
CA GLY A 190 4.55 -2.39 31.14
C GLY A 190 5.05 -1.44 30.05
N GLU A 191 5.56 -1.98 28.93
CA GLU A 191 6.22 -1.14 27.91
C GLU A 191 5.88 -1.53 26.47
N LEU A 192 5.96 -0.54 25.56
CA LEU A 192 5.92 -0.72 24.12
C LEU A 192 7.28 -1.20 23.58
N LYS A 193 7.27 -2.11 22.61
CA LYS A 193 8.49 -2.60 21.95
C LYS A 193 8.60 -2.00 20.55
N THR A 194 9.61 -1.16 20.35
CA THR A 194 9.90 -0.50 19.07
C THR A 194 10.74 -1.35 18.11
N LYS A 195 11.36 -2.41 18.58
CA LYS A 195 12.23 -3.28 17.77
C LYS A 195 11.52 -3.88 16.54
N PRO A 196 10.29 -4.41 16.62
CA PRO A 196 9.61 -4.94 15.44
C PRO A 196 9.44 -3.88 14.33
N THR A 197 9.08 -2.66 14.67
CA THR A 197 9.01 -1.53 13.74
C THR A 197 10.37 -1.21 13.11
N GLN A 198 11.44 -1.13 13.92
CA GLN A 198 12.79 -0.87 13.43
C GLN A 198 13.26 -1.94 12.44
N HIS A 199 13.00 -3.23 12.74
CA HIS A 199 13.38 -4.33 11.85
C HIS A 199 12.56 -4.31 10.57
N SER A 200 11.26 -4.03 10.64
CA SER A 200 10.41 -3.94 9.46
C SER A 200 10.82 -2.81 8.52
N VAL A 201 11.15 -1.64 9.07
CA VAL A 201 11.66 -0.52 8.27
C VAL A 201 13.03 -0.85 7.67
N LYS A 202 13.92 -1.50 8.42
CA LYS A 202 15.22 -1.93 7.90
C LYS A 202 15.07 -2.89 6.72
N GLN A 203 14.14 -3.83 6.82
CA GLN A 203 13.84 -4.77 5.75
C GLN A 203 13.31 -4.06 4.48
N LEU A 204 12.45 -3.03 4.65
CA LEU A 204 12.00 -2.21 3.53
C LEU A 204 13.17 -1.42 2.89
N GLN A 205 14.08 -0.91 3.73
CA GLN A 205 15.29 -0.21 3.26
C GLN A 205 16.25 -1.13 2.47
N GLU A 206 16.29 -2.43 2.75
CA GLU A 206 17.07 -3.42 1.97
C GLU A 206 16.61 -3.49 0.51
N TYR A 207 15.33 -3.17 0.21
CA TYR A 207 14.82 -3.00 -1.15
C TYR A 207 15.12 -1.61 -1.74
N GLY A 208 15.85 -0.75 -1.02
CA GLY A 208 16.13 0.63 -1.46
C GLY A 208 14.94 1.60 -1.29
N ILE A 209 13.98 1.26 -0.44
CA ILE A 209 12.79 2.08 -0.16
C ILE A 209 12.91 2.68 1.24
N GLN A 210 12.99 4.01 1.31
CA GLN A 210 12.91 4.77 2.56
C GLN A 210 11.44 5.17 2.78
N PRO A 211 10.79 4.76 3.89
CA PRO A 211 9.45 5.23 4.19
C PRO A 211 9.47 6.73 4.51
N ASP A 212 8.46 7.44 4.04
CA ASP A 212 8.24 8.85 4.33
C ASP A 212 7.40 9.04 5.60
N ILE A 213 6.42 8.14 5.81
CA ILE A 213 5.51 8.12 6.96
C ILE A 213 5.45 6.70 7.53
N LEU A 214 5.46 6.61 8.85
CA LEU A 214 5.21 5.37 9.58
C LEU A 214 3.84 5.43 10.25
N LEU A 215 2.98 4.47 9.93
CA LEU A 215 1.74 4.20 10.66
C LEU A 215 2.02 3.11 11.69
N CYS A 216 2.12 3.49 12.94
CA CYS A 216 2.51 2.60 14.03
C CYS A 216 1.28 2.04 14.73
N ARG A 217 0.87 0.82 14.39
CA ARG A 217 -0.25 0.13 15.04
C ARG A 217 0.09 -0.20 16.49
N SER A 218 -0.76 0.22 17.41
CA SER A 218 -0.59 -0.04 18.84
C SER A 218 -1.93 -0.14 19.55
N GLN A 219 -1.99 -0.95 20.62
CA GLN A 219 -3.14 -1.05 21.51
C GLN A 219 -3.23 0.11 22.52
N VAL A 220 -2.09 0.75 22.78
CA VAL A 220 -1.98 1.84 23.75
C VAL A 220 -1.35 3.08 23.11
N GLU A 221 -1.56 4.24 23.70
CA GLU A 221 -0.94 5.48 23.23
C GLU A 221 0.58 5.35 23.15
N ILE A 222 1.16 5.97 22.14
CA ILE A 222 2.61 5.94 21.90
C ILE A 222 3.22 7.19 22.53
N PRO A 223 3.98 7.04 23.63
CA PRO A 223 4.63 8.19 24.26
C PRO A 223 5.58 8.92 23.34
N GLN A 224 5.75 10.22 23.53
CA GLN A 224 6.58 11.07 22.69
C GLN A 224 8.05 10.63 22.63
N ASN A 225 8.60 10.12 23.74
CA ASN A 225 9.95 9.56 23.76
C ASN A 225 10.08 8.32 22.85
N GLU A 226 9.04 7.48 22.76
CA GLU A 226 9.06 6.32 21.85
C GLU A 226 8.88 6.77 20.39
N LYS A 227 8.02 7.78 20.09
CA LYS A 227 7.90 8.37 18.74
C LYS A 227 9.28 8.92 18.29
N ARG A 228 9.97 9.66 19.14
CA ARG A 228 11.33 10.19 18.86
C ARG A 228 12.35 9.10 18.59
N LYS A 229 12.32 8.02 19.40
CA LYS A 229 13.19 6.88 19.23
C LYS A 229 12.93 6.17 17.89
N ILE A 230 11.65 5.92 17.54
CA ILE A 230 11.29 5.33 16.25
C ILE A 230 11.77 6.23 15.10
N ALA A 231 11.49 7.53 15.18
CA ALA A 231 11.91 8.52 14.19
C ALA A 231 13.42 8.46 13.92
N GLN A 232 14.22 8.42 14.99
CA GLN A 232 15.68 8.35 14.91
C GLN A 232 16.18 7.04 14.27
N PHE A 233 15.63 5.88 14.70
CA PHE A 233 16.08 4.58 14.18
C PHE A 233 15.59 4.28 12.77
N CYS A 234 14.45 4.84 12.38
CA CYS A 234 13.83 4.63 11.07
C CYS A 234 14.14 5.73 10.06
N ASN A 235 14.91 6.75 10.47
CA ASN A 235 15.28 7.90 9.63
C ASN A 235 14.06 8.60 9.02
N VAL A 236 13.06 8.87 9.85
CA VAL A 236 11.86 9.66 9.54
C VAL A 236 11.75 10.84 10.50
N ARG A 237 10.99 11.87 10.14
CA ARG A 237 10.71 12.98 11.05
C ARG A 237 9.74 12.51 12.15
N GLU A 238 9.84 13.08 13.34
CA GLU A 238 9.00 12.72 14.48
C GLU A 238 7.50 12.92 14.19
N GLU A 239 7.14 13.99 13.46
CA GLU A 239 5.77 14.29 13.03
C GLU A 239 5.20 13.26 12.05
N ARG A 240 6.06 12.45 11.44
CA ARG A 240 5.71 11.39 10.49
C ARG A 240 5.63 9.99 11.12
N VAL A 241 5.80 9.92 12.44
CA VAL A 241 5.50 8.73 13.24
C VAL A 241 4.08 8.86 13.76
N ILE A 242 3.13 8.34 13.02
CA ILE A 242 1.69 8.46 13.27
C ILE A 242 1.21 7.28 14.09
N ALA A 243 0.50 7.54 15.18
CA ALA A 243 -0.13 6.48 15.97
C ALA A 243 -1.38 5.95 15.26
N ALA A 244 -1.42 4.64 15.06
CA ALA A 244 -2.56 3.91 14.51
C ALA A 244 -3.18 3.03 15.62
N LEU A 245 -3.89 3.68 16.54
CA LEU A 245 -4.46 3.02 17.71
C LEU A 245 -5.70 2.18 17.36
N ASP A 246 -5.97 1.18 18.18
CA ASP A 246 -7.20 0.41 18.10
C ASP A 246 -8.41 1.31 18.32
N ALA A 247 -9.36 1.26 17.39
CA ALA A 247 -10.56 2.07 17.45
C ALA A 247 -11.78 1.22 17.79
N ARG A 248 -12.74 1.79 18.52
CA ARG A 248 -14.02 1.12 18.86
C ARG A 248 -14.85 0.77 17.61
N SER A 249 -14.67 1.51 16.53
CA SER A 249 -15.31 1.30 15.25
C SER A 249 -14.36 1.73 14.14
N ILE A 250 -14.37 1.00 13.03
CA ILE A 250 -13.56 1.32 11.83
C ILE A 250 -13.87 2.75 11.33
N TYR A 251 -15.09 3.25 11.52
CA TYR A 251 -15.51 4.61 11.12
C TYR A 251 -14.83 5.74 11.90
N HIS A 252 -14.19 5.43 13.03
CA HIS A 252 -13.42 6.42 13.78
C HIS A 252 -11.96 6.55 13.29
N VAL A 253 -11.47 5.60 12.50
CA VAL A 253 -10.07 5.55 12.05
C VAL A 253 -9.69 6.77 11.20
N PRO A 254 -10.49 7.23 10.21
CA PRO A 254 -10.16 8.44 9.45
C PRO A 254 -9.96 9.67 10.35
N THR A 255 -10.88 9.89 11.31
CA THR A 255 -10.79 11.01 12.24
C THR A 255 -9.58 10.89 13.18
N ALA A 256 -9.24 9.66 13.62
CA ALA A 256 -8.05 9.43 14.43
C ALA A 256 -6.77 9.77 13.67
N TYR A 257 -6.64 9.34 12.41
CA TYR A 257 -5.50 9.66 11.56
C TYR A 257 -5.37 11.16 11.27
N SER A 258 -6.49 11.84 11.03
CA SER A 258 -6.48 13.30 10.84
C SER A 258 -6.04 14.04 12.11
N ARG A 259 -6.44 13.58 13.29
CA ARG A 259 -5.98 14.16 14.58
C ARG A 259 -4.50 13.95 14.83
N GLU A 260 -3.96 12.81 14.41
CA GLU A 260 -2.51 12.51 14.42
C GLU A 260 -1.73 13.29 13.35
N GLY A 261 -2.41 13.98 12.43
CA GLY A 261 -1.80 14.81 11.39
C GLY A 261 -1.39 14.08 10.12
N LEU A 262 -1.85 12.84 9.89
CA LEU A 262 -1.47 12.04 8.72
C LEU A 262 -1.75 12.76 7.41
N ASP A 263 -2.97 13.25 7.22
CA ASP A 263 -3.40 13.98 6.03
C ASP A 263 -2.64 15.30 5.86
N ALA A 264 -2.33 15.99 6.95
CA ALA A 264 -1.53 17.20 6.91
C ALA A 264 -0.09 16.93 6.45
N GLU A 265 0.54 15.84 6.92
CA GLU A 265 1.88 15.44 6.46
C GLU A 265 1.89 15.00 4.99
N VAL A 266 0.85 14.29 4.54
CA VAL A 266 0.68 13.94 3.12
C VAL A 266 0.53 15.19 2.24
N CYS A 267 -0.24 16.19 2.67
CA CYS A 267 -0.45 17.43 1.90
C CYS A 267 0.79 18.35 1.84
N LYS A 268 1.77 18.17 2.72
CA LYS A 268 3.05 18.92 2.66
C LYS A 268 3.99 18.39 1.56
N TYR A 269 3.67 17.24 1.02
CA TYR A 269 4.44 16.55 0.02
C TYR A 269 4.03 16.96 -1.38
#